data_3239d53a452bae4c02d02ce0f7feb573
#
_entry.id   3239d53a452bae4c02d02ce0f7feb573
#
_cell.length_a   1.000
_cell.length_b   1.000
_cell.length_c   1.000
_cell.angle_alpha   90.00
_cell.angle_beta   90.00
_cell.angle_gamma   90.00
#
_symmetry.space_group_name_H-M   'P 1'
#
loop_
_entity.id
_entity.type
_entity.pdbx_description
1 polymer ?
#
loop_
_entity_poly.entity_id
_entity_poly.type
_entity_poly.pdbx_seq_one_letter_code
_entity_poly.pdbx_strand_id
1 'polypeptide(L)'
;MPLYIDIHILQTVPPSNLNRDDTGNPKTAIYGGVRRARVSSQAWKRATRAAYKEHLDPSDLGVRTKRAVEVLCERMHEMDESLTPDEARAKAAAVFTALGIKLEGVKSKRAKKAEAAGDTREEYDTSQYLIFWSNRQLDRLAMLALSSDKPTKKEAAEALDLD
;
A
#
# COMPACT_ATOMS: atom_id res chain seq x y z
N MET A 1 -28.02 -3.52 -8.64
CA MET A 1 -27.62 -4.68 -7.80
C MET A 1 -26.13 -4.89 -7.98
N PRO A 2 -25.34 -5.05 -6.92
CA PRO A 2 -23.95 -5.39 -7.07
C PRO A 2 -23.81 -6.77 -7.70
N LEU A 3 -22.89 -6.90 -8.66
CA LEU A 3 -22.55 -8.17 -9.29
C LEU A 3 -21.42 -8.82 -8.47
N TYR A 4 -21.62 -10.04 -8.00
CA TYR A 4 -20.61 -10.84 -7.34
C TYR A 4 -20.19 -11.98 -8.25
N ILE A 5 -18.89 -12.25 -8.28
CA ILE A 5 -18.31 -13.38 -9.00
C ILE A 5 -17.54 -14.23 -7.99
N ASP A 6 -17.96 -15.47 -7.83
CA ASP A 6 -17.25 -16.48 -7.05
C ASP A 6 -16.54 -17.44 -8.00
N ILE A 7 -15.24 -17.62 -7.79
CA ILE A 7 -14.42 -18.52 -8.59
C ILE A 7 -13.95 -19.68 -7.70
N HIS A 8 -14.37 -20.88 -8.01
CA HIS A 8 -13.97 -22.10 -7.32
C HIS A 8 -13.08 -22.95 -8.23
N ILE A 9 -11.86 -23.23 -7.78
CA ILE A 9 -10.90 -24.04 -8.52
C ILE A 9 -10.54 -25.26 -7.69
N LEU A 10 -10.70 -26.44 -8.26
CA LEU A 10 -10.25 -27.71 -7.70
C LEU A 10 -9.18 -28.30 -8.63
N GLN A 11 -7.99 -28.49 -8.10
CA GLN A 11 -6.83 -28.94 -8.86
C GLN A 11 -6.09 -30.05 -8.11
N THR A 12 -5.71 -31.11 -8.81
CA THR A 12 -4.77 -32.09 -8.28
C THR A 12 -3.35 -31.53 -8.36
N VAL A 13 -2.64 -31.58 -7.24
CA VAL A 13 -1.25 -31.11 -7.15
C VAL A 13 -0.38 -32.20 -6.53
N PRO A 14 0.90 -32.31 -6.86
CA PRO A 14 1.82 -33.19 -6.16
C PRO A 14 1.88 -32.83 -4.67
N PRO A 15 2.29 -33.77 -3.79
CA PRO A 15 2.44 -33.50 -2.36
C PRO A 15 3.35 -32.29 -2.14
N SER A 16 2.77 -31.19 -1.65
CA SER A 16 3.48 -29.94 -1.45
C SER A 16 2.77 -29.09 -0.41
N ASN A 17 3.52 -28.19 0.25
CA ASN A 17 2.97 -27.22 1.16
C ASN A 17 2.69 -25.91 0.43
N LEU A 18 1.56 -25.84 -0.25
CA LEU A 18 1.16 -24.73 -1.12
C LEU A 18 0.99 -23.40 -0.38
N ASN A 19 0.45 -23.46 0.84
CA ASN A 19 0.19 -22.27 1.64
C ASN A 19 0.21 -22.64 3.12
N ARG A 20 0.99 -21.89 3.91
CA ARG A 20 1.19 -22.16 5.35
C ARG A 20 0.35 -21.20 6.20
N ASP A 21 0.00 -21.66 7.39
CA ASP A 21 -0.50 -20.82 8.47
C ASP A 21 0.66 -20.16 9.24
N ASP A 22 0.33 -19.42 10.29
CA ASP A 22 1.31 -18.67 11.10
C ASP A 22 2.23 -19.60 11.92
N THR A 23 1.84 -20.87 12.07
CA THR A 23 2.63 -21.91 12.74
C THR A 23 3.46 -22.74 11.76
N GLY A 24 3.36 -22.44 10.45
CA GLY A 24 4.10 -23.13 9.40
C GLY A 24 3.41 -24.40 8.86
N ASN A 25 2.23 -24.75 9.37
CA ASN A 25 1.48 -25.90 8.90
C ASN A 25 0.74 -25.61 7.58
N PRO A 26 0.49 -26.64 6.75
CA PRO A 26 -0.31 -26.48 5.55
C PRO A 26 -1.73 -26.02 5.87
N LYS A 27 -2.20 -24.97 5.20
CA LYS A 27 -3.60 -24.56 5.29
C LYS A 27 -4.49 -25.58 4.64
N THR A 28 -5.54 -26.01 5.34
CA THR A 28 -6.51 -27.00 4.85
C THR A 28 -7.92 -26.46 4.96
N ALA A 29 -8.82 -27.07 4.22
CA ALA A 29 -10.28 -26.89 4.32
C ALA A 29 -10.98 -28.21 4.03
N ILE A 30 -12.17 -28.39 4.60
CA ILE A 30 -13.05 -29.51 4.23
C ILE A 30 -13.91 -29.02 3.06
N TYR A 31 -13.80 -29.67 1.93
CA TYR A 31 -14.59 -29.40 0.75
C TYR A 31 -15.03 -30.69 0.08
N GLY A 32 -16.33 -30.82 -0.17
CA GLY A 32 -16.94 -32.06 -0.66
C GLY A 32 -16.77 -33.24 0.32
N GLY A 33 -16.81 -32.97 1.64
CA GLY A 33 -16.66 -33.99 2.69
C GLY A 33 -15.22 -34.48 2.92
N VAL A 34 -14.24 -33.98 2.17
CA VAL A 34 -12.82 -34.39 2.24
C VAL A 34 -11.94 -33.24 2.64
N ARG A 35 -10.94 -33.52 3.48
CA ARG A 35 -9.90 -32.53 3.82
C ARG A 35 -8.96 -32.34 2.64
N ARG A 36 -8.81 -31.10 2.22
CA ARG A 36 -7.98 -30.70 1.07
C ARG A 36 -7.00 -29.60 1.47
N ALA A 37 -5.83 -29.56 0.83
CA ALA A 37 -4.97 -28.38 0.89
C ALA A 37 -5.70 -27.21 0.25
N ARG A 38 -5.51 -26.00 0.81
CA ARG A 38 -6.10 -24.80 0.23
C ARG A 38 -5.10 -23.67 0.15
N VAL A 39 -5.28 -22.81 -0.83
CA VAL A 39 -4.63 -21.51 -0.93
C VAL A 39 -5.57 -20.45 -0.37
N SER A 40 -5.07 -19.58 0.52
CA SER A 40 -5.88 -18.53 1.13
C SER A 40 -6.21 -17.43 0.11
N SER A 41 -7.31 -16.71 0.35
CA SER A 41 -7.69 -15.56 -0.46
C SER A 41 -6.62 -14.47 -0.48
N GLN A 42 -5.87 -14.31 0.62
CA GLN A 42 -4.76 -13.35 0.68
C GLN A 42 -3.62 -13.75 -0.27
N ALA A 43 -3.29 -15.05 -0.35
CA ALA A 43 -2.25 -15.54 -1.27
C ALA A 43 -2.68 -15.34 -2.73
N TRP A 44 -3.92 -15.66 -3.05
CA TRP A 44 -4.50 -15.41 -4.38
C TRP A 44 -4.47 -13.91 -4.73
N LYS A 45 -4.98 -13.06 -3.86
CA LYS A 45 -4.98 -11.60 -4.07
C LYS A 45 -3.58 -11.03 -4.25
N ARG A 46 -2.57 -11.59 -3.57
CA ARG A 46 -1.17 -11.19 -3.75
C ARG A 46 -0.66 -11.56 -5.14
N ALA A 47 -0.90 -12.81 -5.57
CA ALA A 47 -0.49 -13.28 -6.90
C ALA A 47 -1.19 -12.49 -8.02
N THR A 48 -2.50 -12.26 -7.88
CA THR A 48 -3.28 -11.44 -8.83
C THR A 48 -2.72 -10.02 -8.97
N ARG A 49 -2.40 -9.35 -7.84
CA ARG A 49 -1.79 -8.01 -7.89
C ARG A 49 -0.40 -8.01 -8.52
N ALA A 50 0.36 -9.09 -8.36
CA ALA A 50 1.66 -9.20 -9.04
C ALA A 50 1.48 -9.34 -10.56
N ALA A 51 0.53 -10.18 -10.99
CA ALA A 51 0.22 -10.38 -12.40
C ALA A 51 -0.33 -9.12 -13.08
N TYR A 52 -1.10 -8.29 -12.38
CA TYR A 52 -1.59 -7.02 -12.94
C TYR A 52 -0.47 -6.09 -13.41
N LYS A 53 0.70 -6.13 -12.78
CA LYS A 53 1.86 -5.34 -13.21
C LYS A 53 2.38 -5.72 -14.60
N GLU A 54 2.08 -6.93 -15.05
CA GLU A 54 2.49 -7.45 -16.35
C GLU A 54 1.44 -7.22 -17.44
N HIS A 55 0.18 -6.98 -17.04
CA HIS A 55 -0.96 -6.97 -17.95
C HIS A 55 -1.72 -5.64 -18.03
N LEU A 56 -1.52 -4.74 -17.05
CA LEU A 56 -2.21 -3.46 -16.99
C LEU A 56 -1.24 -2.30 -17.14
N ASP A 57 -1.76 -1.17 -17.62
CA ASP A 57 -1.01 0.09 -17.65
C ASP A 57 -0.61 0.49 -16.21
N PRO A 58 0.64 0.90 -15.96
CA PRO A 58 1.07 1.36 -14.65
C PRO A 58 0.20 2.48 -14.05
N SER A 59 -0.39 3.34 -14.88
CA SER A 59 -1.30 4.41 -14.43
C SER A 59 -2.60 3.87 -13.83
N ASP A 60 -3.03 2.67 -14.23
CA ASP A 60 -4.24 2.02 -13.70
C ASP A 60 -3.96 1.15 -12.46
N LEU A 61 -2.70 1.06 -12.08
CA LEU A 61 -2.28 0.33 -10.88
C LEU A 61 -2.34 1.22 -9.65
N GLY A 62 -2.10 0.59 -8.50
CA GLY A 62 -2.04 1.30 -7.23
C GLY A 62 -1.09 0.61 -6.24
N VAL A 63 -0.80 1.34 -5.17
CA VAL A 63 0.09 0.94 -4.10
C VAL A 63 -0.71 0.69 -2.83
N ARG A 64 -0.47 -0.44 -2.18
CA ARG A 64 -1.04 -0.76 -0.88
C ARG A 64 0.05 -0.69 0.18
N THR A 65 0.08 0.40 0.94
CA THR A 65 1.19 0.68 1.84
C THR A 65 0.75 1.35 3.14
N LYS A 66 1.56 1.23 4.18
CA LYS A 66 1.56 2.11 5.35
C LYS A 66 2.55 3.26 5.20
N ARG A 67 3.50 3.15 4.26
CA ARG A 67 4.54 4.15 3.99
C ARG A 67 4.04 5.18 2.96
N ALA A 68 2.82 5.69 3.18
CA ALA A 68 2.18 6.57 2.22
C ALA A 68 2.91 7.90 2.08
N VAL A 69 3.48 8.42 3.17
CA VAL A 69 4.30 9.65 3.17
C VAL A 69 5.50 9.50 2.26
N GLU A 70 6.25 8.40 2.40
CA GLU A 70 7.41 8.11 1.58
C GLU A 70 7.06 8.04 0.09
N VAL A 71 6.03 7.25 -0.25
CA VAL A 71 5.58 7.13 -1.65
C VAL A 71 5.16 8.49 -2.23
N LEU A 72 4.52 9.34 -1.43
CA LEU A 72 4.15 10.68 -1.87
C LEU A 72 5.36 11.58 -2.04
N CYS A 73 6.36 11.49 -1.14
CA CYS A 73 7.62 12.22 -1.27
C CYS A 73 8.39 11.81 -2.53
N GLU A 74 8.49 10.51 -2.80
CA GLU A 74 9.11 9.99 -4.03
C GLU A 74 8.42 10.57 -5.27
N ARG A 75 7.08 10.58 -5.29
CA ARG A 75 6.30 11.11 -6.40
C ARG A 75 6.45 12.62 -6.58
N MET A 76 6.53 13.39 -5.49
CA MET A 76 6.81 14.83 -5.56
C MET A 76 8.22 15.10 -6.09
N HIS A 77 9.21 14.34 -5.67
CA HIS A 77 10.58 14.48 -6.14
C HIS A 77 10.74 14.13 -7.63
N GLU A 78 9.97 13.14 -8.14
CA GLU A 78 9.90 12.85 -9.58
C GLU A 78 9.35 14.04 -10.40
N MET A 79 8.48 14.87 -9.79
CA MET A 79 7.89 16.05 -10.44
C MET A 79 8.73 17.33 -10.25
N ASP A 80 9.44 17.43 -9.13
CA ASP A 80 10.30 18.57 -8.78
C ASP A 80 11.55 18.09 -8.05
N GLU A 81 12.63 17.92 -8.81
CA GLU A 81 13.94 17.47 -8.29
C GLU A 81 14.61 18.48 -7.35
N SER A 82 14.14 19.75 -7.36
CA SER A 82 14.69 20.80 -6.50
C SER A 82 14.17 20.73 -5.06
N LEU A 83 13.12 19.94 -4.81
CA LEU A 83 12.48 19.81 -3.52
C LEU A 83 13.38 19.07 -2.53
N THR A 84 13.66 19.70 -1.40
CA THR A 84 14.44 19.05 -0.35
C THR A 84 13.63 17.93 0.36
N PRO A 85 14.26 16.88 0.90
CA PRO A 85 13.57 15.80 1.61
C PRO A 85 12.71 16.30 2.77
N ASP A 86 13.14 17.31 3.51
CA ASP A 86 12.39 17.86 4.65
C ASP A 86 11.16 18.64 4.20
N GLU A 87 11.26 19.42 3.13
CA GLU A 87 10.11 20.09 2.50
C GLU A 87 9.11 19.09 1.97
N ALA A 88 9.57 18.05 1.28
CA ALA A 88 8.72 16.98 0.78
C ALA A 88 7.93 16.31 1.92
N ARG A 89 8.60 15.99 3.04
CA ARG A 89 7.94 15.41 4.22
C ARG A 89 6.89 16.35 4.81
N ALA A 90 7.22 17.63 4.96
CA ALA A 90 6.29 18.61 5.51
C ALA A 90 5.03 18.75 4.64
N LYS A 91 5.21 18.87 3.33
CA LYS A 91 4.12 18.96 2.36
C LYS A 91 3.27 17.68 2.34
N ALA A 92 3.87 16.51 2.33
CA ALA A 92 3.17 15.24 2.38
C ALA A 92 2.36 15.10 3.69
N ALA A 93 2.94 15.45 4.83
CA ALA A 93 2.25 15.42 6.12
C ALA A 93 1.05 16.38 6.15
N ALA A 94 1.15 17.57 5.54
CA ALA A 94 0.04 18.50 5.42
C ALA A 94 -1.12 17.93 4.61
N VAL A 95 -0.86 17.28 3.48
CA VAL A 95 -1.88 16.61 2.66
C VAL A 95 -2.58 15.50 3.45
N PHE A 96 -1.84 14.61 4.11
CA PHE A 96 -2.45 13.53 4.91
C PHE A 96 -3.24 14.06 6.11
N THR A 97 -2.78 15.15 6.72
CA THR A 97 -3.53 15.83 7.78
C THR A 97 -4.85 16.40 7.25
N ALA A 98 -4.83 17.03 6.08
CA ALA A 98 -6.05 17.54 5.43
C ALA A 98 -7.05 16.41 5.12
N LEU A 99 -6.57 15.24 4.72
CA LEU A 99 -7.39 14.04 4.53
C LEU A 99 -7.88 13.40 5.84
N GLY A 100 -7.44 13.88 6.99
CA GLY A 100 -7.77 13.30 8.30
C GLY A 100 -7.06 11.97 8.58
N ILE A 101 -6.01 11.67 7.85
CA ILE A 101 -5.22 10.46 8.03
C ILE A 101 -4.20 10.70 9.14
N LYS A 102 -4.32 9.92 10.21
CA LYS A 102 -3.37 9.98 11.32
C LYS A 102 -2.04 9.33 10.92
N LEU A 103 -0.98 10.11 11.07
CA LEU A 103 0.39 9.65 10.89
C LEU A 103 0.99 9.28 12.25
N GLU A 104 1.70 8.18 12.29
CA GLU A 104 2.50 7.75 13.44
C GLU A 104 3.96 8.09 13.13
N GLY A 105 4.52 9.00 13.91
CA GLY A 105 5.94 9.35 13.81
C GLY A 105 6.83 8.14 14.09
N VAL A 106 8.00 8.13 13.51
CA VAL A 106 9.00 7.08 13.69
C VAL A 106 9.53 7.10 15.13
N LYS A 107 8.66 6.82 16.09
CA LYS A 107 9.03 6.52 17.46
C LYS A 107 9.08 5.01 17.61
N SER A 108 10.00 4.31 17.01
CA SER A 108 10.00 2.90 17.22
C SER A 108 11.34 2.32 17.65
N LYS A 109 11.23 1.29 18.47
CA LYS A 109 12.31 0.35 18.78
C LYS A 109 13.01 -0.19 17.51
N ARG A 110 12.41 0.01 16.35
CA ARG A 110 12.92 -0.36 15.03
C ARG A 110 13.94 0.65 14.51
N ALA A 111 13.76 1.96 14.76
CA ALA A 111 14.73 3.01 14.46
C ALA A 111 16.07 2.73 15.18
N LYS A 112 16.01 2.50 16.51
CA LYS A 112 17.20 2.14 17.30
C LYS A 112 17.89 0.85 16.84
N LYS A 113 17.14 -0.09 16.25
CA LYS A 113 17.69 -1.34 15.71
C LYS A 113 18.28 -1.16 14.30
N ALA A 114 17.72 -0.24 13.50
CA ALA A 114 18.24 0.11 12.18
C ALA A 114 19.54 0.92 12.28
N GLU A 115 19.60 1.92 13.18
CA GLU A 115 20.83 2.65 13.50
C GLU A 115 21.96 1.70 13.95
N ALA A 116 21.64 0.73 14.80
CA ALA A 116 22.60 -0.29 15.27
C ALA A 116 23.04 -1.24 14.13
N ALA A 117 22.28 -1.35 13.04
CA ALA A 117 22.57 -2.18 11.87
C ALA A 117 23.22 -1.40 10.71
N GLY A 118 23.47 -0.07 10.87
CA GLY A 118 24.06 0.77 9.82
C GLY A 118 23.10 1.04 8.63
N ASP A 119 21.80 0.84 8.81
CA ASP A 119 20.79 1.13 7.78
C ASP A 119 20.42 2.61 7.84
N THR A 120 20.99 3.40 6.93
CA THR A 120 20.81 4.86 6.81
C THR A 120 19.57 5.25 5.99
N ARG A 121 18.60 4.34 5.82
CA ARG A 121 17.36 4.68 5.11
C ARG A 121 16.61 5.76 5.86
N GLU A 122 16.24 6.80 5.14
CA GLU A 122 15.40 7.88 5.68
C GLU A 122 14.11 7.31 6.26
N GLU A 123 13.81 7.70 7.51
CA GLU A 123 12.61 7.25 8.20
C GLU A 123 11.47 8.22 7.92
N TYR A 124 10.40 7.70 7.33
CA TYR A 124 9.18 8.46 7.07
C TYR A 124 8.08 8.06 8.05
N ASP A 125 7.22 9.03 8.39
CA ASP A 125 6.01 8.75 9.15
C ASP A 125 5.13 7.74 8.40
N THR A 126 4.51 6.85 9.16
CA THR A 126 3.64 5.82 8.59
C THR A 126 2.18 6.10 8.92
N SER A 127 1.28 5.70 8.04
CA SER A 127 -0.15 5.73 8.35
C SER A 127 -0.51 4.64 9.36
N GLN A 128 -1.45 4.95 10.26
CA GLN A 128 -1.97 4.01 11.25
C GLN A 128 -2.55 2.76 10.58
N TYR A 129 -3.17 2.92 9.42
CA TYR A 129 -3.79 1.86 8.64
C TYR A 129 -3.06 1.62 7.32
N LEU A 130 -3.24 0.42 6.79
CA LEU A 130 -2.80 0.08 5.45
C LEU A 130 -3.78 0.69 4.45
N ILE A 131 -3.30 1.62 3.64
CA ILE A 131 -4.10 2.37 2.67
C ILE A 131 -3.78 1.86 1.26
N PHE A 132 -4.78 1.85 0.41
CA PHE A 132 -4.63 1.60 -1.01
C PHE A 132 -4.81 2.93 -1.76
N TRP A 133 -3.82 3.29 -2.56
CA TRP A 133 -3.81 4.46 -3.42
C TRP A 133 -3.65 4.04 -4.87
N SER A 134 -4.47 4.56 -5.78
CA SER A 134 -4.17 4.46 -7.20
C SER A 134 -2.99 5.37 -7.55
N ASN A 135 -2.24 5.04 -8.59
CA ASN A 135 -1.14 5.90 -9.04
C ASN A 135 -1.66 7.29 -9.45
N ARG A 136 -2.82 7.36 -10.11
CA ARG A 136 -3.47 8.63 -10.47
C ARG A 136 -3.81 9.48 -9.24
N GLN A 137 -4.28 8.87 -8.15
CA GLN A 137 -4.53 9.60 -6.89
C GLN A 137 -3.24 10.13 -6.29
N LEU A 138 -2.17 9.32 -6.29
CA LEU A 138 -0.86 9.76 -5.80
C LEU A 138 -0.32 10.93 -6.61
N ASP A 139 -0.46 10.90 -7.94
CA ASP A 139 -0.02 12.00 -8.81
C ASP A 139 -0.78 13.30 -8.52
N ARG A 140 -2.11 13.23 -8.34
CA ARG A 140 -2.91 14.41 -7.99
C ARG A 140 -2.59 14.94 -6.60
N LEU A 141 -2.37 14.06 -5.61
CA LEU A 141 -1.96 14.47 -4.27
C LEU A 141 -0.56 15.10 -4.28
N ALA A 142 0.36 14.61 -5.11
CA ALA A 142 1.67 15.20 -5.28
C ALA A 142 1.57 16.61 -5.90
N MET A 143 0.77 16.78 -6.95
CA MET A 143 0.51 18.10 -7.54
C MET A 143 -0.11 19.07 -6.52
N LEU A 144 -1.08 18.62 -5.73
CA LEU A 144 -1.67 19.43 -4.67
C LEU A 144 -0.64 19.82 -3.62
N ALA A 145 0.20 18.89 -3.18
CA ALA A 145 1.26 19.16 -2.21
C ALA A 145 2.29 20.16 -2.73
N LEU A 146 2.63 20.10 -4.01
CA LEU A 146 3.55 21.04 -4.63
C LEU A 146 2.93 22.45 -4.78
N SER A 147 1.62 22.54 -5.03
CA SER A 147 0.91 23.79 -5.24
C SER A 147 0.52 24.53 -3.95
N SER A 148 0.42 23.83 -2.81
CA SER A 148 -0.06 24.39 -1.55
C SER A 148 0.66 23.80 -0.33
N ASP A 149 1.18 24.68 0.54
CA ASP A 149 1.78 24.24 1.80
C ASP A 149 0.74 23.88 2.88
N LYS A 150 -0.50 24.32 2.70
CA LYS A 150 -1.62 24.06 3.63
C LYS A 150 -2.89 23.73 2.87
N PRO A 151 -2.95 22.55 2.23
CA PRO A 151 -4.13 22.14 1.50
C PRO A 151 -5.33 22.01 2.44
N THR A 152 -6.49 22.38 1.96
CA THR A 152 -7.76 22.21 2.68
C THR A 152 -8.28 20.78 2.52
N LYS A 153 -9.17 20.40 3.42
CA LYS A 153 -9.85 19.08 3.31
C LYS A 153 -10.61 18.94 1.98
N LYS A 154 -11.21 20.02 1.49
CA LYS A 154 -11.95 20.03 0.22
C LYS A 154 -11.03 19.78 -0.96
N GLU A 155 -9.93 20.50 -1.07
CA GLU A 155 -8.94 20.32 -2.14
C GLU A 155 -8.34 18.91 -2.13
N ALA A 156 -8.04 18.38 -0.93
CA ALA A 156 -7.53 17.03 -0.80
C ALA A 156 -8.56 15.95 -1.18
N ALA A 157 -9.85 16.18 -0.90
CA ALA A 157 -10.93 15.28 -1.33
C ALA A 157 -11.14 15.34 -2.85
N GLU A 158 -11.14 16.52 -3.44
CA GLU A 158 -11.22 16.72 -4.89
C GLU A 158 -10.06 16.05 -5.64
N ALA A 159 -8.84 16.12 -5.09
CA ALA A 159 -7.68 15.42 -5.66
C ALA A 159 -7.87 13.89 -5.68
N LEU A 160 -8.68 13.34 -4.78
CA LEU A 160 -8.98 11.90 -4.73
C LEU A 160 -10.20 11.48 -5.57
N ASP A 161 -10.93 12.42 -6.20
CA ASP A 161 -12.24 12.15 -6.82
C ASP A 161 -13.23 11.49 -5.83
N LEU A 162 -13.19 11.94 -4.59
CA LEU A 162 -14.17 11.53 -3.58
C LEU A 162 -15.30 12.57 -3.57
N ASP A 163 -16.23 12.44 -4.49
CA ASP A 163 -17.52 13.17 -4.51
C ASP A 163 -18.52 12.56 -3.50
#